data_37580271d20e8dab2ae139ad99079e60
#
_entry.id   37580271d20e8dab2ae139ad99079e60
#
_cell.length_a   1.000
_cell.length_b   1.000
_cell.length_c   1.000
_cell.angle_alpha   90.00
_cell.angle_beta   90.00
_cell.angle_gamma   90.00
#
_symmetry.space_group_name_H-M   'P 1'
#
loop_
_entity.id
_entity.type
_entity.pdbx_description
1 polymer ?
#
loop_
_entity_poly.entity_id
_entity_poly.type
_entity_poly.pdbx_seq_one_letter_code
_entity_poly.pdbx_strand_id
1 'polypeptide(L)'
;LIALTVFIIAWIVVKKADSFWGDYETVFLDSATVNLQDMFLFIDPKRLFMLNALALVIVPLIALILTGDWIIALLIFLAVMTFPFNFYKSMRKKRLRRLEQQLPEALVMVSGSLSSGASLNMALESMLKEQPAPISQEFMLFMREQRIGVDFDVSLRNMERRIPLQDFLMFTAAMRISREVGGNLGEVLTTLAETLRRKATMEGKIESLTAQGRMQGIVM
;
A
#
# COMPACT_ATOMS: atom_id res chain seq x y z
N LEU A 1 7.63 -25.54 40.13
CA LEU A 1 7.55 -26.17 38.80
C LEU A 1 7.24 -25.16 37.72
N ILE A 2 6.18 -24.32 37.87
CA ILE A 2 5.77 -23.31 36.89
C ILE A 2 6.88 -22.25 36.66
N ALA A 3 7.54 -21.77 37.70
CA ALA A 3 8.64 -20.79 37.57
C ALA A 3 9.86 -21.39 36.84
N LEU A 4 10.13 -22.67 37.01
CA LEU A 4 11.25 -23.36 36.36
C LEU A 4 10.97 -23.63 34.88
N THR A 5 9.73 -23.95 34.51
CA THR A 5 9.32 -24.10 33.11
C THR A 5 9.31 -22.76 32.37
N VAL A 6 8.86 -21.66 33.00
CA VAL A 6 8.93 -20.32 32.46
C VAL A 6 10.37 -19.88 32.24
N PHE A 7 11.25 -20.18 33.20
CA PHE A 7 12.69 -19.83 33.06
C PHE A 7 13.38 -20.63 31.94
N ILE A 8 13.06 -21.92 31.79
CA ILE A 8 13.60 -22.78 30.73
C ILE A 8 13.07 -22.33 29.34
N ILE A 9 11.79 -22.03 29.24
CA ILE A 9 11.20 -21.50 27.99
C ILE A 9 11.80 -20.14 27.65
N ALA A 10 11.93 -19.24 28.61
CA ALA A 10 12.58 -17.94 28.41
C ALA A 10 14.05 -18.11 28.00
N TRP A 11 14.78 -19.05 28.57
CA TRP A 11 16.17 -19.33 28.24
C TRP A 11 16.35 -19.97 26.85
N ILE A 12 15.46 -20.89 26.46
CA ILE A 12 15.45 -21.50 25.11
C ILE A 12 15.08 -20.43 24.07
N VAL A 13 14.13 -19.57 24.38
CA VAL A 13 13.74 -18.42 23.52
C VAL A 13 14.91 -17.46 23.39
N VAL A 14 15.61 -17.12 24.47
CA VAL A 14 16.79 -16.24 24.41
C VAL A 14 17.97 -16.90 23.67
N LYS A 15 18.20 -18.19 23.82
CA LYS A 15 19.33 -18.89 23.18
C LYS A 15 19.10 -19.22 21.69
N LYS A 16 17.84 -19.40 21.26
CA LYS A 16 17.45 -19.46 19.83
C LYS A 16 17.12 -18.07 19.26
N ALA A 17 17.05 -17.05 20.10
CA ALA A 17 16.64 -15.70 19.73
C ALA A 17 17.59 -15.02 18.76
N ASP A 18 18.90 -15.28 18.83
CA ASP A 18 19.85 -14.60 17.93
C ASP A 18 19.61 -14.96 16.46
N SER A 19 19.27 -16.21 16.15
CA SER A 19 18.95 -16.62 14.78
C SER A 19 17.52 -16.25 14.39
N PHE A 20 16.54 -16.47 15.28
CA PHE A 20 15.14 -16.13 15.05
C PHE A 20 14.88 -14.60 15.02
N TRP A 21 15.59 -13.86 15.87
CA TRP A 21 15.53 -12.40 15.92
C TRP A 21 16.11 -11.77 14.66
N GLY A 22 17.24 -12.30 14.15
CA GLY A 22 17.82 -11.87 12.88
C GLY A 22 16.90 -12.13 11.69
N ASP A 23 16.32 -13.32 11.60
CA ASP A 23 15.38 -13.66 10.53
C ASP A 23 14.07 -12.86 10.64
N TYR A 24 13.53 -12.67 11.85
CA TYR A 24 12.35 -11.84 12.08
C TYR A 24 12.63 -10.37 11.80
N GLU A 25 13.80 -9.84 12.21
CA GLU A 25 14.22 -8.47 11.90
C GLU A 25 14.35 -8.25 10.41
N THR A 26 15.01 -9.14 9.66
CA THR A 26 15.17 -9.00 8.21
C THR A 26 13.84 -9.06 7.49
N VAL A 27 12.98 -10.04 7.79
CA VAL A 27 11.65 -10.16 7.19
C VAL A 27 10.76 -8.97 7.55
N PHE A 28 10.83 -8.50 8.81
CA PHE A 28 10.08 -7.32 9.25
C PHE A 28 10.60 -6.05 8.58
N LEU A 29 11.91 -5.80 8.57
CA LEU A 29 12.52 -4.63 7.97
C LEU A 29 12.33 -4.62 6.45
N ASP A 30 12.49 -5.74 5.75
CA ASP A 30 12.23 -5.82 4.32
C ASP A 30 10.75 -5.54 4.02
N SER A 31 9.83 -6.15 4.78
CA SER A 31 8.40 -5.90 4.61
C SER A 31 8.02 -4.45 4.97
N ALA A 32 8.62 -3.88 6.00
CA ALA A 32 8.37 -2.52 6.44
C ALA A 32 9.01 -1.49 5.51
N THR A 33 10.29 -1.66 5.11
CA THR A 33 10.99 -0.71 4.25
C THR A 33 10.35 -0.60 2.88
N VAL A 34 10.05 -1.73 2.23
CA VAL A 34 9.39 -1.74 0.92
C VAL A 34 8.00 -1.11 1.01
N ASN A 35 7.21 -1.48 2.03
CA ASN A 35 5.85 -0.96 2.15
C ASN A 35 5.80 0.50 2.65
N LEU A 36 6.68 0.92 3.56
CA LEU A 36 6.69 2.29 4.11
C LEU A 36 7.29 3.30 3.13
N GLN A 37 8.31 2.94 2.37
CA GLN A 37 8.87 3.79 1.31
C GLN A 37 7.85 4.03 0.20
N ASP A 38 7.15 2.97 -0.24
CA ASP A 38 6.09 3.04 -1.22
C ASP A 38 4.88 3.86 -0.73
N MET A 39 4.70 3.98 0.60
CA MET A 39 3.58 4.70 1.21
C MET A 39 3.91 6.16 1.57
N PHE A 40 5.12 6.66 1.28
CA PHE A 40 5.59 8.00 1.70
C PHE A 40 5.46 8.26 3.23
N LEU A 41 5.44 7.20 4.02
CA LEU A 41 5.47 7.28 5.46
C LEU A 41 6.93 7.30 5.93
N PHE A 42 7.40 8.49 6.31
CA PHE A 42 8.75 8.72 6.84
C PHE A 42 8.86 8.25 8.30
N ILE A 43 8.29 7.08 8.61
CA ILE A 43 8.43 6.47 9.93
C ILE A 43 9.65 5.56 9.87
N ASP A 44 10.56 5.73 10.82
CA ASP A 44 11.75 4.91 10.94
C ASP A 44 11.36 3.44 11.21
N PRO A 45 11.63 2.51 10.27
CA PRO A 45 11.25 1.09 10.43
C PRO A 45 11.84 0.47 11.70
N LYS A 46 13.01 0.96 12.13
CA LYS A 46 13.68 0.48 13.36
C LYS A 46 12.89 0.81 14.62
N ARG A 47 12.28 2.01 14.68
CA ARG A 47 11.41 2.37 15.82
C ARG A 47 10.16 1.53 15.89
N LEU A 48 9.56 1.24 14.75
CA LEU A 48 8.40 0.33 14.68
C LEU A 48 8.75 -1.10 15.07
N PHE A 49 9.91 -1.59 14.63
CA PHE A 49 10.42 -2.88 15.05
C PHE A 49 10.66 -2.93 16.56
N MET A 50 11.32 -1.92 17.14
CA MET A 50 11.58 -1.85 18.57
C MET A 50 10.29 -1.81 19.40
N LEU A 51 9.28 -1.05 18.97
CA LEU A 51 7.96 -1.03 19.62
C LEU A 51 7.24 -2.38 19.51
N ASN A 52 7.31 -3.03 18.36
CA ASN A 52 6.73 -4.35 18.18
C ASN A 52 7.45 -5.42 19.00
N ALA A 53 8.80 -5.39 19.02
CA ALA A 53 9.60 -6.29 19.83
C ALA A 53 9.31 -6.13 21.33
N LEU A 54 9.16 -4.90 21.80
CA LEU A 54 8.76 -4.60 23.19
C LEU A 54 7.36 -5.12 23.49
N ALA A 55 6.40 -4.91 22.58
CA ALA A 55 5.04 -5.42 22.71
C ALA A 55 4.99 -6.95 22.73
N LEU A 56 5.82 -7.62 21.93
CA LEU A 56 5.90 -9.08 21.81
C LEU A 56 6.36 -9.75 23.12
N VAL A 57 7.09 -9.02 23.97
CA VAL A 57 7.49 -9.50 25.31
C VAL A 57 6.50 -9.07 26.39
N ILE A 58 6.12 -7.80 26.42
CA ILE A 58 5.30 -7.24 27.50
C ILE A 58 3.87 -7.77 27.48
N VAL A 59 3.22 -7.83 26.30
CA VAL A 59 1.80 -8.18 26.20
C VAL A 59 1.52 -9.63 26.63
N PRO A 60 2.28 -10.66 26.19
CA PRO A 60 2.10 -12.02 26.68
C PRO A 60 2.45 -12.17 28.16
N LEU A 61 3.45 -11.43 28.66
CA LEU A 61 3.80 -11.47 30.08
C LEU A 61 2.68 -10.94 30.96
N ILE A 62 2.06 -9.82 30.59
CA ILE A 62 0.89 -9.28 31.30
C ILE A 62 -0.27 -10.27 31.23
N ALA A 63 -0.52 -10.86 30.06
CA ALA A 63 -1.56 -11.86 29.91
C ALA A 63 -1.34 -13.08 30.81
N LEU A 64 -0.10 -13.57 30.91
CA LEU A 64 0.25 -14.68 31.80
C LEU A 64 0.02 -14.33 33.27
N ILE A 65 0.35 -13.12 33.71
CA ILE A 65 0.16 -12.65 35.08
C ILE A 65 -1.34 -12.53 35.42
N LEU A 66 -2.16 -12.04 34.48
CA LEU A 66 -3.59 -11.80 34.69
C LEU A 66 -4.43 -13.07 34.63
N THR A 67 -4.10 -13.98 33.72
CA THR A 67 -4.92 -15.18 33.47
C THR A 67 -4.37 -16.44 34.17
N GLY A 68 -3.07 -16.44 34.47
CA GLY A 68 -2.38 -17.63 35.00
C GLY A 68 -2.27 -18.81 34.02
N ASP A 69 -2.76 -18.61 32.77
CA ASP A 69 -2.89 -19.67 31.78
C ASP A 69 -1.87 -19.48 30.65
N TRP A 70 -0.97 -20.44 30.51
CA TRP A 70 0.10 -20.37 29.50
C TRP A 70 -0.41 -20.51 28.07
N ILE A 71 -1.58 -21.18 27.87
CA ILE A 71 -2.19 -21.32 26.52
C ILE A 71 -2.66 -19.97 26.01
N ILE A 72 -3.30 -19.17 26.87
CA ILE A 72 -3.76 -17.82 26.53
C ILE A 72 -2.56 -16.91 26.21
N ALA A 73 -1.50 -16.98 27.01
CA ALA A 73 -0.28 -16.21 26.77
C ALA A 73 0.37 -16.57 25.42
N LEU A 74 0.38 -17.88 25.05
CA LEU A 74 0.91 -18.34 23.77
C LEU A 74 0.05 -17.85 22.58
N LEU A 75 -1.28 -17.90 22.69
CA LEU A 75 -2.18 -17.40 21.65
C LEU A 75 -2.00 -15.88 21.43
N ILE A 76 -1.87 -15.11 22.51
CA ILE A 76 -1.61 -13.68 22.44
C ILE A 76 -0.24 -13.39 21.82
N PHE A 77 0.80 -14.15 22.16
CA PHE A 77 2.11 -14.04 21.53
C PHE A 77 2.04 -14.23 20.01
N LEU A 78 1.37 -15.28 19.54
CA LEU A 78 1.17 -15.55 18.11
C LEU A 78 0.34 -14.44 17.43
N ALA A 79 -0.66 -13.89 18.10
CA ALA A 79 -1.46 -12.78 17.59
C ALA A 79 -0.64 -11.51 17.44
N VAL A 80 0.17 -11.15 18.45
CA VAL A 80 1.05 -9.96 18.39
C VAL A 80 2.12 -10.11 17.33
N MET A 81 2.65 -11.32 17.12
CA MET A 81 3.65 -11.61 16.10
C MET A 81 3.09 -11.43 14.67
N THR A 82 1.85 -11.84 14.42
CA THR A 82 1.22 -11.76 13.08
C THR A 82 0.57 -10.41 12.79
N PHE A 83 0.27 -9.64 13.83
CA PHE A 83 -0.43 -8.36 13.74
C PHE A 83 0.22 -7.35 12.79
N PRO A 84 1.54 -7.02 12.89
CA PRO A 84 2.16 -5.99 12.05
C PRO A 84 2.11 -6.34 10.56
N PHE A 85 2.34 -7.61 10.19
CA PHE A 85 2.30 -8.04 8.78
C PHE A 85 0.91 -7.82 8.17
N ASN A 86 -0.13 -8.21 8.88
CA ASN A 86 -1.51 -8.02 8.42
C ASN A 86 -1.89 -6.54 8.37
N PHE A 87 -1.42 -5.75 9.32
CA PHE A 87 -1.66 -4.31 9.40
C PHE A 87 -1.05 -3.57 8.22
N TYR A 88 0.26 -3.78 7.93
CA TYR A 88 0.93 -3.15 6.78
C TYR A 88 0.31 -3.57 5.45
N LYS A 89 0.02 -4.86 5.28
CA LYS A 89 -0.65 -5.37 4.08
C LYS A 89 -2.03 -4.72 3.89
N SER A 90 -2.79 -4.54 4.96
CA SER A 90 -4.10 -3.87 4.93
C SER A 90 -3.97 -2.38 4.58
N MET A 91 -2.99 -1.67 5.16
CA MET A 91 -2.72 -0.26 4.85
C MET A 91 -2.33 -0.08 3.38
N ARG A 92 -1.40 -0.92 2.86
CA ARG A 92 -1.00 -0.89 1.45
C ARG A 92 -2.19 -1.16 0.53
N LYS A 93 -3.02 -2.15 0.84
CA LYS A 93 -4.24 -2.45 0.08
C LYS A 93 -5.20 -1.25 0.05
N LYS A 94 -5.42 -0.60 1.19
CA LYS A 94 -6.26 0.61 1.28
C LYS A 94 -5.68 1.76 0.45
N ARG A 95 -4.36 1.97 0.47
CA ARG A 95 -3.69 2.99 -0.35
C ARG A 95 -3.86 2.71 -1.84
N LEU A 96 -3.60 1.46 -2.28
CA LEU A 96 -3.76 1.06 -3.68
C LEU A 96 -5.21 1.23 -4.14
N ARG A 97 -6.19 0.85 -3.34
CA ARG A 97 -7.62 1.07 -3.65
C ARG A 97 -7.97 2.55 -3.80
N ARG A 98 -7.39 3.43 -2.97
CA ARG A 98 -7.57 4.89 -3.13
C ARG A 98 -6.95 5.41 -4.42
N LEU A 99 -5.74 4.94 -4.79
CA LEU A 99 -5.10 5.28 -6.05
C LEU A 99 -5.97 4.87 -7.25
N GLU A 100 -6.51 3.66 -7.23
CA GLU A 100 -7.42 3.16 -8.26
C GLU A 100 -8.68 4.04 -8.40
N GLN A 101 -9.27 4.46 -7.28
CA GLN A 101 -10.44 5.34 -7.27
C GLN A 101 -10.15 6.77 -7.74
N GLN A 102 -8.98 7.30 -7.47
CA GLN A 102 -8.58 8.66 -7.84
C GLN A 102 -8.10 8.77 -9.28
N LEU A 103 -7.59 7.67 -9.87
CA LEU A 103 -6.98 7.69 -11.20
C LEU A 103 -7.91 8.24 -12.29
N PRO A 104 -9.19 7.82 -12.42
CA PRO A 104 -10.05 8.30 -13.50
C PRO A 104 -10.25 9.81 -13.46
N GLU A 105 -10.39 10.40 -12.29
CA GLU A 105 -10.58 11.84 -12.13
C GLU A 105 -9.29 12.61 -12.43
N ALA A 106 -8.16 12.12 -11.96
CA ALA A 106 -6.85 12.70 -12.30
C ALA A 106 -6.60 12.71 -13.82
N LEU A 107 -6.97 11.63 -14.51
CA LEU A 107 -6.84 11.53 -15.97
C LEU A 107 -7.75 12.51 -16.70
N VAL A 108 -8.98 12.74 -16.23
CA VAL A 108 -9.89 13.76 -16.80
C VAL A 108 -9.29 15.14 -16.66
N MET A 109 -8.69 15.47 -15.51
CA MET A 109 -8.06 16.78 -15.30
C MET A 109 -6.86 16.99 -16.22
N VAL A 110 -5.99 15.98 -16.33
CA VAL A 110 -4.82 16.01 -17.22
C VAL A 110 -5.26 16.10 -18.67
N SER A 111 -6.21 15.29 -19.11
CA SER A 111 -6.70 15.30 -20.51
C SER A 111 -7.37 16.62 -20.88
N GLY A 112 -8.17 17.19 -19.97
CA GLY A 112 -8.79 18.49 -20.16
C GLY A 112 -7.77 19.61 -20.33
N SER A 113 -6.71 19.62 -19.51
CA SER A 113 -5.61 20.59 -19.64
C SER A 113 -4.82 20.40 -20.94
N LEU A 114 -4.55 19.17 -21.36
CA LEU A 114 -3.89 18.88 -22.65
C LEU A 114 -4.75 19.31 -23.83
N SER A 115 -6.05 19.06 -23.78
CA SER A 115 -7.00 19.48 -24.83
C SER A 115 -7.12 20.99 -24.96
N SER A 116 -6.87 21.74 -23.89
CA SER A 116 -6.78 23.21 -23.93
C SER A 116 -5.42 23.73 -24.44
N GLY A 117 -4.49 22.85 -24.84
CA GLY A 117 -3.19 23.20 -25.37
C GLY A 117 -2.07 23.33 -24.33
N ALA A 118 -2.32 22.97 -23.08
CA ALA A 118 -1.27 22.93 -22.05
C ALA A 118 -0.25 21.84 -22.35
N SER A 119 1.01 22.06 -21.94
CA SER A 119 2.01 20.99 -21.95
C SER A 119 1.69 19.93 -20.91
N LEU A 120 2.23 18.70 -21.07
CA LEU A 120 2.05 17.62 -20.11
C LEU A 120 2.48 18.03 -18.70
N ASN A 121 3.60 18.73 -18.55
CA ASN A 121 4.08 19.19 -17.25
C ASN A 121 3.10 20.17 -16.60
N MET A 122 2.55 21.13 -17.36
CA MET A 122 1.54 22.06 -16.86
C MET A 122 0.24 21.35 -16.47
N ALA A 123 -0.19 20.37 -17.26
CA ALA A 123 -1.38 19.57 -16.99
C ALA A 123 -1.21 18.77 -15.68
N LEU A 124 -0.06 18.13 -15.50
CA LEU A 124 0.27 17.39 -14.26
C LEU A 124 0.38 18.34 -13.06
N GLU A 125 1.01 19.51 -13.19
CA GLU A 125 1.09 20.51 -12.11
C GLU A 125 -0.29 21.02 -11.68
N SER A 126 -1.20 21.21 -12.62
CA SER A 126 -2.58 21.60 -12.33
C SER A 126 -3.31 20.50 -11.56
N MET A 127 -3.20 19.25 -12.01
CA MET A 127 -3.79 18.10 -11.33
C MET A 127 -3.24 17.93 -9.91
N LEU A 128 -1.93 18.15 -9.70
CA LEU A 128 -1.31 18.02 -8.36
C LEU A 128 -1.85 19.02 -7.35
N LYS A 129 -2.33 20.19 -7.77
CA LYS A 129 -2.90 21.21 -6.88
C LYS A 129 -4.28 20.83 -6.36
N GLU A 130 -5.01 20.04 -7.12
CA GLU A 130 -6.42 19.73 -6.84
C GLU A 130 -6.62 18.32 -6.27
N GLN A 131 -5.77 17.37 -6.67
CA GLN A 131 -5.92 16.00 -6.25
C GLN A 131 -5.29 15.72 -4.87
N PRO A 132 -6.03 15.06 -3.95
CA PRO A 132 -5.48 14.70 -2.65
C PRO A 132 -4.52 13.52 -2.74
N ALA A 133 -3.75 13.29 -1.65
CA ALA A 133 -2.97 12.06 -1.50
C ALA A 133 -3.89 10.82 -1.50
N PRO A 134 -3.45 9.69 -2.03
CA PRO A 134 -2.08 9.34 -2.44
C PRO A 134 -1.69 9.66 -3.88
N ILE A 135 -2.64 9.96 -4.80
CA ILE A 135 -2.31 10.12 -6.23
C ILE A 135 -1.36 11.31 -6.49
N SER A 136 -1.58 12.44 -5.82
CA SER A 136 -0.71 13.60 -5.93
C SER A 136 0.75 13.28 -5.50
N GLN A 137 0.95 12.44 -4.50
CA GLN A 137 2.29 12.04 -4.06
C GLN A 137 3.04 11.27 -5.14
N GLU A 138 2.38 10.33 -5.82
CA GLU A 138 3.00 9.50 -6.86
C GLU A 138 3.34 10.31 -8.11
N PHE A 139 2.44 11.17 -8.56
CA PHE A 139 2.70 12.06 -9.69
C PHE A 139 3.72 13.15 -9.37
N MET A 140 3.74 13.65 -8.12
CA MET A 140 4.79 14.57 -7.66
C MET A 140 6.17 13.91 -7.73
N LEU A 141 6.29 12.65 -7.31
CA LEU A 141 7.54 11.89 -7.39
C LEU A 141 7.95 11.68 -8.84
N PHE A 142 7.01 11.28 -9.71
CA PHE A 142 7.25 11.17 -11.15
C PHE A 142 7.79 12.48 -11.75
N MET A 143 7.17 13.63 -11.46
CA MET A 143 7.62 14.92 -11.94
C MET A 143 8.98 15.32 -11.35
N ARG A 144 9.27 14.96 -10.10
CA ARG A 144 10.57 15.19 -9.47
C ARG A 144 11.66 14.39 -10.17
N GLU A 145 11.40 13.10 -10.46
CA GLU A 145 12.31 12.26 -11.25
C GLU A 145 12.64 12.89 -12.61
N GLN A 146 11.61 13.42 -13.30
CA GLN A 146 11.79 14.13 -14.58
C GLN A 146 12.64 15.40 -14.44
N ARG A 147 12.43 16.20 -13.40
CA ARG A 147 13.19 17.44 -13.15
C ARG A 147 14.68 17.20 -12.88
N ILE A 148 15.05 16.08 -12.28
CA ILE A 148 16.44 15.69 -12.04
C ILE A 148 17.06 14.91 -13.21
N GLY A 149 16.35 14.77 -14.34
CA GLY A 149 16.86 14.19 -15.57
C GLY A 149 16.74 12.67 -15.67
N VAL A 150 15.95 12.01 -14.81
CA VAL A 150 15.64 10.59 -14.98
C VAL A 150 14.83 10.42 -16.28
N ASP A 151 15.20 9.42 -17.06
CA ASP A 151 14.49 9.10 -18.29
C ASP A 151 12.99 8.83 -18.05
N PHE A 152 12.17 9.28 -18.99
CA PHE A 152 10.70 9.22 -18.86
C PHE A 152 10.18 7.81 -18.68
N ASP A 153 10.69 6.84 -19.45
CA ASP A 153 10.26 5.46 -19.37
C ASP A 153 10.76 4.80 -18.09
N VAL A 154 11.93 5.20 -17.60
CA VAL A 154 12.45 4.76 -16.30
C VAL A 154 11.54 5.27 -15.18
N SER A 155 11.13 6.53 -15.22
CA SER A 155 10.22 7.11 -14.21
C SER A 155 8.84 6.45 -14.23
N LEU A 156 8.29 6.13 -15.42
CA LEU A 156 7.05 5.35 -15.52
C LEU A 156 7.21 3.94 -14.94
N ARG A 157 8.30 3.24 -15.25
CA ARG A 157 8.59 1.93 -14.66
C ARG A 157 8.75 1.98 -13.13
N ASN A 158 9.34 3.04 -12.60
CA ASN A 158 9.42 3.26 -11.17
C ASN A 158 8.02 3.41 -10.55
N MET A 159 7.13 4.16 -11.19
CA MET A 159 5.74 4.31 -10.78
C MET A 159 4.98 2.97 -10.83
N GLU A 160 5.13 2.18 -11.90
CA GLU A 160 4.53 0.85 -12.04
C GLU A 160 4.93 -0.11 -10.92
N ARG A 161 6.21 -0.10 -10.53
CA ARG A 161 6.69 -0.94 -9.41
C ARG A 161 6.05 -0.58 -8.08
N ARG A 162 5.81 0.71 -7.83
CA ARG A 162 5.14 1.18 -6.61
C ARG A 162 3.64 0.93 -6.65
N ILE A 163 3.02 1.02 -7.84
CA ILE A 163 1.57 0.90 -8.04
C ILE A 163 1.29 -0.25 -9.01
N PRO A 164 1.34 -1.50 -8.57
CA PRO A 164 1.09 -2.68 -9.40
C PRO A 164 -0.42 -2.90 -9.63
N LEU A 165 -1.11 -1.88 -10.15
CA LEU A 165 -2.52 -1.92 -10.51
C LEU A 165 -2.66 -1.97 -12.03
N GLN A 166 -3.56 -2.80 -12.55
CA GLN A 166 -3.81 -2.94 -13.98
C GLN A 166 -4.15 -1.59 -14.64
N ASP A 167 -4.95 -0.78 -13.97
CA ASP A 167 -5.36 0.53 -14.47
C ASP A 167 -4.17 1.50 -14.62
N PHE A 168 -3.21 1.43 -13.70
CA PHE A 168 -1.96 2.20 -13.81
C PHE A 168 -1.03 1.69 -14.92
N LEU A 169 -0.97 0.37 -15.13
CA LEU A 169 -0.23 -0.20 -16.26
C LEU A 169 -0.82 0.26 -17.61
N MET A 170 -2.15 0.33 -17.72
CA MET A 170 -2.81 0.89 -18.91
C MET A 170 -2.48 2.36 -19.10
N PHE A 171 -2.50 3.16 -18.03
CA PHE A 171 -2.11 4.58 -18.08
C PHE A 171 -0.65 4.76 -18.51
N THR A 172 0.29 4.05 -17.92
CA THR A 172 1.72 4.19 -18.27
C THR A 172 2.02 3.70 -19.68
N ALA A 173 1.34 2.66 -20.15
CA ALA A 173 1.42 2.21 -21.54
C ALA A 173 0.88 3.28 -22.50
N ALA A 174 -0.26 3.90 -22.22
CA ALA A 174 -0.82 4.99 -23.00
C ALA A 174 0.16 6.18 -23.09
N MET A 175 0.79 6.54 -21.98
CA MET A 175 1.81 7.60 -21.92
C MET A 175 3.02 7.31 -22.82
N ARG A 176 3.54 6.08 -22.81
CA ARG A 176 4.67 5.67 -23.65
C ARG A 176 4.31 5.71 -25.13
N ILE A 177 3.20 5.05 -25.50
CA ILE A 177 2.76 4.97 -26.90
C ILE A 177 2.52 6.37 -27.45
N SER A 178 1.83 7.26 -26.71
CA SER A 178 1.56 8.61 -27.16
C SER A 178 2.83 9.43 -27.35
N ARG A 179 3.86 9.19 -26.56
CA ARG A 179 5.16 9.83 -26.71
C ARG A 179 5.94 9.33 -27.93
N GLU A 180 5.93 8.02 -28.18
CA GLU A 180 6.63 7.40 -29.30
C GLU A 180 6.00 7.73 -30.66
N VAL A 181 4.66 7.66 -30.73
CA VAL A 181 3.91 7.84 -31.98
C VAL A 181 3.57 9.30 -32.24
N GLY A 182 3.69 10.19 -31.24
CA GLY A 182 3.31 11.60 -31.35
C GLY A 182 1.79 11.80 -31.41
N GLY A 183 1.01 10.85 -30.86
CA GLY A 183 -0.44 10.87 -30.85
C GLY A 183 -1.05 11.94 -29.93
N ASN A 184 -2.37 12.16 -30.06
CA ASN A 184 -3.13 13.05 -29.19
C ASN A 184 -3.30 12.43 -27.79
N LEU A 185 -2.32 12.66 -26.90
CA LEU A 185 -2.32 12.14 -25.54
C LEU A 185 -3.59 12.53 -24.77
N GLY A 186 -4.12 13.74 -25.00
CA GLY A 186 -5.35 14.21 -24.35
C GLY A 186 -6.55 13.30 -24.67
N GLU A 187 -6.74 12.93 -25.92
CA GLU A 187 -7.82 12.05 -26.37
C GLU A 187 -7.67 10.63 -25.80
N VAL A 188 -6.45 10.08 -25.83
CA VAL A 188 -6.15 8.76 -25.27
C VAL A 188 -6.45 8.72 -23.77
N LEU A 189 -6.04 9.74 -23.01
CA LEU A 189 -6.30 9.81 -21.58
C LEU A 189 -7.79 10.04 -21.28
N THR A 190 -8.52 10.79 -22.11
CA THR A 190 -9.98 10.93 -21.98
C THR A 190 -10.68 9.58 -22.13
N THR A 191 -10.37 8.84 -23.19
CA THR A 191 -10.94 7.51 -23.45
C THR A 191 -10.63 6.53 -22.32
N LEU A 192 -9.39 6.57 -21.82
CA LEU A 192 -8.98 5.74 -20.68
C LEU A 192 -9.77 6.11 -19.43
N ALA A 193 -9.88 7.41 -19.10
CA ALA A 193 -10.64 7.88 -17.94
C ALA A 193 -12.10 7.45 -17.98
N GLU A 194 -12.75 7.54 -19.13
CA GLU A 194 -14.13 7.08 -19.31
C GLU A 194 -14.26 5.56 -19.09
N THR A 195 -13.31 4.79 -19.64
CA THR A 195 -13.27 3.33 -19.48
C THR A 195 -13.14 2.94 -18.00
N LEU A 196 -12.23 3.59 -17.28
CA LEU A 196 -12.03 3.36 -15.85
C LEU A 196 -13.24 3.78 -15.00
N ARG A 197 -13.90 4.89 -15.34
CA ARG A 197 -15.16 5.31 -14.69
C ARG A 197 -16.27 4.29 -14.89
N ARG A 198 -16.45 3.76 -16.11
CA ARG A 198 -17.43 2.71 -16.39
C ARG A 198 -17.13 1.44 -15.60
N LYS A 199 -15.84 1.03 -15.56
CA LYS A 199 -15.38 -0.11 -14.75
C LYS A 199 -15.75 0.08 -13.29
N ALA A 200 -15.37 1.20 -12.68
CA ALA A 200 -15.66 1.51 -11.27
C ALA A 200 -17.16 1.51 -10.95
N THR A 201 -18.00 2.04 -11.86
CA THR A 201 -19.46 2.02 -11.72
C THR A 201 -20.03 0.61 -11.77
N MET A 202 -19.52 -0.25 -12.66
CA MET A 202 -19.94 -1.65 -12.72
C MET A 202 -19.53 -2.44 -11.49
N GLU A 203 -18.30 -2.27 -11.02
CA GLU A 203 -17.80 -2.91 -9.80
C GLU A 203 -18.62 -2.50 -8.56
N GLY A 204 -18.96 -1.22 -8.43
CA GLY A 204 -19.81 -0.72 -7.36
C GLY A 204 -21.23 -1.32 -7.39
N LYS A 205 -21.83 -1.51 -8.58
CA LYS A 205 -23.11 -2.19 -8.74
C LYS A 205 -23.05 -3.67 -8.34
N ILE A 206 -21.99 -4.37 -8.73
CA ILE A 206 -21.77 -5.79 -8.37
C ILE A 206 -21.61 -5.92 -6.86
N GLU A 207 -20.81 -5.06 -6.23
CA GLU A 207 -20.61 -5.07 -4.78
C GLU A 207 -21.94 -4.83 -4.02
N SER A 208 -22.74 -3.86 -4.46
CA SER A 208 -24.06 -3.57 -3.90
C SER A 208 -25.03 -4.75 -4.03
N LEU A 209 -25.14 -5.34 -5.21
CA LEU A 209 -26.03 -6.51 -5.46
C LEU A 209 -25.57 -7.74 -4.65
N THR A 210 -24.26 -7.96 -4.55
CA THR A 210 -23.70 -9.06 -3.75
C THR A 210 -23.94 -8.86 -2.26
N ALA A 211 -23.82 -7.63 -1.75
CA ALA A 211 -24.13 -7.30 -0.36
C ALA A 211 -25.61 -7.54 -0.04
N GLN A 212 -26.51 -7.15 -0.94
CA GLN A 212 -27.94 -7.39 -0.81
C GLN A 212 -28.28 -8.89 -0.81
N GLY A 213 -27.68 -9.67 -1.71
CA GLY A 213 -27.85 -11.13 -1.75
C GLY A 213 -27.35 -11.85 -0.49
N ARG A 214 -26.22 -11.39 0.08
CA ARG A 214 -25.71 -11.93 1.35
C ARG A 214 -26.65 -11.62 2.54
N MET A 215 -27.21 -10.43 2.60
CA MET A 215 -28.16 -10.09 3.63
C MET A 215 -29.43 -10.93 3.56
N GLN A 216 -29.94 -11.19 2.37
CA GLN A 216 -31.10 -12.06 2.18
C GLN A 216 -30.83 -13.52 2.57
N GLY A 217 -29.61 -14.05 2.27
CA GLY A 217 -29.20 -15.41 2.65
C GLY A 217 -28.95 -15.62 4.16
N ILE A 218 -28.75 -14.54 4.94
CA ILE A 218 -28.58 -14.61 6.42
C ILE A 218 -29.95 -14.57 7.12
N VAL A 219 -30.97 -13.99 6.46
CA VAL A 219 -32.33 -13.83 7.03
C VAL A 219 -33.23 -15.05 6.75
N MET A 220 -32.87 -15.89 5.80
CA MET A 220 -33.49 -17.21 5.58
C MET A 220 -32.81 -18.31 6.39
#